data_9312ded5bb5f6d05937597300adf8195
#
_entry.id   9312ded5bb5f6d05937597300adf8195
#
_cell.length_a   1.000
_cell.length_b   1.000
_cell.length_c   1.000
_cell.angle_alpha   90.00
_cell.angle_beta   90.00
_cell.angle_gamma   90.00
#
_symmetry.space_group_name_H-M   'P 1'
#
loop_
_entity.id
_entity.type
_entity.pdbx_description
1 polymer ?
#
loop_
_entity_poly.entity_id
_entity_poly.type
_entity_poly.pdbx_seq_one_letter_code
_entity_poly.pdbx_strand_id
1 'polypeptide(L)'
;MTQRERQILQLIESDPLISQQDIAAKLGITRSSVAVHISNLTKKGCIAGRGYVLRSGSYAVVAGGVNVDIGGRSFAPLVAADSNPGTVRISLGGVGRNIAHNLALLGTDVRLLTAYGDDLNGERVAASCSELGIDLSHALRIPGAATSTYLYLADDHGEMALAVSDMEICRKITPAYLTSQLMLIQNAQVVAADANLSAEALIYLADNCTAPLFVDPVSTVKAEKLRPILGKIHTLKPNRLEAELLSGVPIRSPKDAAKAADALMELGVHRLFLSLGADGVYAAMGDQRILLPNLAGNMVNTTGCGDAFMAALVWAYLEGMDLEQTALAGLAAASIAMESPETIHPGMSAEAVRSRMARVSPVSGE
;
A
#
# COMPACT_ATOMS: atom_id res chain seq x y z
N MET A 1 26.03 5.12 17.83
CA MET A 1 26.58 6.25 17.05
C MET A 1 27.32 7.21 17.98
N THR A 2 28.58 7.56 17.69
CA THR A 2 29.37 8.49 18.49
C THR A 2 28.95 9.93 18.24
N GLN A 3 29.37 10.87 19.12
CA GLN A 3 29.11 12.31 18.92
C GLN A 3 29.74 12.81 17.60
N ARG A 4 30.92 12.31 17.25
CA ARG A 4 31.62 12.70 16.02
C ARG A 4 30.91 12.18 14.76
N GLU A 5 30.38 10.96 14.81
CA GLU A 5 29.57 10.39 13.72
C GLU A 5 28.29 11.21 13.48
N ARG A 6 27.64 11.72 14.54
CA ARG A 6 26.48 12.62 14.40
C ARG A 6 26.83 13.93 13.72
N GLN A 7 27.94 14.56 14.11
CA GLN A 7 28.41 15.81 13.49
C GLN A 7 28.72 15.62 11.99
N ILE A 8 29.31 14.48 11.62
CA ILE A 8 29.60 14.14 10.21
C ILE A 8 28.30 13.96 9.44
N LEU A 9 27.31 13.25 10.01
CA LEU A 9 26.00 13.09 9.37
C LEU A 9 25.29 14.43 9.14
N GLN A 10 25.28 15.34 10.12
CA GLN A 10 24.68 16.67 9.98
C GLN A 10 25.31 17.49 8.84
N LEU A 11 26.64 17.40 8.68
CA LEU A 11 27.32 18.08 7.58
C LEU A 11 26.96 17.47 6.22
N ILE A 12 26.82 16.15 6.14
CA ILE A 12 26.40 15.43 4.93
C ILE A 12 24.93 15.72 4.62
N GLU A 13 24.06 15.81 5.63
CA GLU A 13 22.65 16.20 5.47
C GLU A 13 22.50 17.60 4.89
N SER A 14 23.33 18.56 5.36
CA SER A 14 23.29 19.93 4.88
C SER A 14 23.92 20.10 3.49
N ASP A 15 24.88 19.26 3.13
CA ASP A 15 25.57 19.26 1.83
C ASP A 15 25.93 17.80 1.44
N PRO A 16 25.07 17.08 0.70
CA PRO A 16 25.33 15.68 0.29
C PRO A 16 26.55 15.49 -0.61
N LEU A 17 27.08 16.55 -1.21
CA LEU A 17 28.27 16.54 -2.06
C LEU A 17 29.53 17.01 -1.34
N ILE A 18 29.45 17.31 -0.05
CA ILE A 18 30.59 17.78 0.75
C ILE A 18 31.76 16.79 0.68
N SER A 19 32.97 17.29 0.42
CA SER A 19 34.14 16.44 0.35
C SER A 19 34.62 16.02 1.75
N GLN A 20 35.28 14.85 1.85
CA GLN A 20 35.89 14.41 3.10
C GLN A 20 36.95 15.42 3.64
N GLN A 21 37.54 16.19 2.75
CA GLN A 21 38.49 17.22 3.09
C GLN A 21 37.82 18.43 3.75
N ASP A 22 36.66 18.83 3.24
CA ASP A 22 35.88 19.94 3.82
C ASP A 22 35.25 19.52 5.16
N ILE A 23 34.79 18.28 5.29
CA ILE A 23 34.33 17.73 6.58
C ILE A 23 35.49 17.75 7.60
N ALA A 24 36.67 17.32 7.19
CA ALA A 24 37.86 17.31 8.05
C ALA A 24 38.20 18.73 8.52
N ALA A 25 38.19 19.70 7.60
CA ALA A 25 38.45 21.12 7.91
C ALA A 25 37.41 21.70 8.86
N LYS A 26 36.11 21.46 8.61
CA LYS A 26 35.02 21.96 9.47
C LYS A 26 35.01 21.36 10.88
N LEU A 27 35.47 20.11 11.04
CA LEU A 27 35.47 19.42 12.33
C LEU A 27 36.84 19.42 13.04
N GLY A 28 37.87 20.00 12.43
CA GLY A 28 39.23 20.07 12.98
C GLY A 28 39.88 18.68 13.19
N ILE A 29 39.62 17.73 12.27
CA ILE A 29 40.16 16.36 12.30
C ILE A 29 40.82 16.01 10.98
N THR A 30 41.54 14.89 10.94
CA THR A 30 42.21 14.46 9.71
C THR A 30 41.22 13.85 8.72
N ARG A 31 41.49 13.95 7.41
CA ARG A 31 40.71 13.29 6.37
C ARG A 31 40.63 11.77 6.57
N SER A 32 41.70 11.12 7.07
CA SER A 32 41.70 9.70 7.40
C SER A 32 40.75 9.35 8.53
N SER A 33 40.63 10.21 9.56
CA SER A 33 39.63 10.05 10.62
C SER A 33 38.20 10.16 10.08
N VAL A 34 37.94 11.12 9.17
CA VAL A 34 36.64 11.24 8.48
C VAL A 34 36.32 9.97 7.70
N ALA A 35 37.29 9.45 6.93
CA ALA A 35 37.12 8.22 6.15
C ALA A 35 36.74 7.01 7.03
N VAL A 36 37.34 6.86 8.20
CA VAL A 36 37.01 5.81 9.17
C VAL A 36 35.58 5.97 9.70
N HIS A 37 35.20 7.19 10.08
CA HIS A 37 33.82 7.46 10.56
C HIS A 37 32.79 7.22 9.48
N ILE A 38 33.04 7.63 8.23
CA ILE A 38 32.15 7.36 7.08
C ILE A 38 32.02 5.86 6.84
N SER A 39 33.14 5.11 6.87
CA SER A 39 33.11 3.64 6.76
C SER A 39 32.26 3.00 7.86
N ASN A 40 32.37 3.48 9.10
CA ASN A 40 31.55 3.00 10.21
C ASN A 40 30.07 3.35 10.04
N LEU A 41 29.75 4.56 9.56
CA LEU A 41 28.39 5.00 9.26
C LEU A 41 27.78 4.20 8.11
N THR A 42 28.57 3.84 7.09
CA THR A 42 28.13 2.95 6.00
C THR A 42 27.85 1.54 6.52
N LYS A 43 28.74 0.98 7.37
CA LYS A 43 28.53 -0.33 8.02
C LYS A 43 27.29 -0.34 8.93
N LYS A 44 26.98 0.78 9.57
CA LYS A 44 25.76 0.98 10.39
C LYS A 44 24.52 1.27 9.54
N GLY A 45 24.65 1.32 8.22
CA GLY A 45 23.55 1.60 7.29
C GLY A 45 23.04 3.04 7.32
N CYS A 46 23.77 3.99 7.93
CA CYS A 46 23.40 5.41 7.92
C CYS A 46 23.79 6.11 6.63
N ILE A 47 24.74 5.57 5.86
CA ILE A 47 25.17 6.07 4.54
C ILE A 47 25.02 4.92 3.54
N ALA A 48 24.27 5.13 2.47
CA ALA A 48 23.87 4.08 1.53
C ALA A 48 24.79 3.93 0.30
N GLY A 49 25.72 4.89 0.03
CA GLY A 49 26.56 4.79 -1.17
C GLY A 49 27.55 5.93 -1.39
N ARG A 50 28.22 5.92 -2.55
CA ARG A 50 29.12 7.00 -3.00
C ARG A 50 28.28 8.21 -3.42
N GLY A 51 28.50 9.33 -2.76
CA GLY A 51 27.69 10.55 -2.87
C GLY A 51 26.92 10.83 -1.59
N TYR A 52 27.23 10.07 -0.51
CA TYR A 52 26.67 10.27 0.83
C TYR A 52 25.15 10.36 0.83
N VAL A 53 24.46 9.45 0.10
CA VAL A 53 23.03 9.35 0.19
C VAL A 53 22.68 8.87 1.61
N LEU A 54 22.12 9.78 2.39
CA LEU A 54 21.64 9.44 3.72
C LEU A 54 20.43 8.51 3.57
N ARG A 55 20.30 7.52 4.46
CA ARG A 55 18.98 6.94 4.68
C ARG A 55 18.12 8.04 5.31
N SER A 56 17.40 8.77 4.47
CA SER A 56 16.31 9.62 4.95
C SER A 56 15.27 8.70 5.61
N GLY A 57 14.84 9.04 6.81
CA GLY A 57 13.78 8.47 7.64
C GLY A 57 13.16 7.12 7.29
N SER A 58 12.45 6.53 8.21
CA SER A 58 11.68 5.31 7.95
C SER A 58 10.46 5.63 7.09
N TYR A 59 10.39 5.13 5.86
CA TYR A 59 9.26 5.34 4.97
C TYR A 59 8.77 4.03 4.36
N ALA A 60 7.51 4.03 3.96
CA ALA A 60 6.91 3.00 3.15
C ALA A 60 6.89 3.42 1.67
N VAL A 61 7.17 2.50 0.76
CA VAL A 61 6.91 2.69 -0.67
C VAL A 61 5.61 1.99 -1.01
N VAL A 62 4.72 2.71 -1.69
CA VAL A 62 3.53 2.11 -2.31
C VAL A 62 3.69 2.18 -3.82
N ALA A 63 3.66 1.04 -4.50
CA ALA A 63 3.72 0.94 -5.96
C ALA A 63 2.38 0.45 -6.49
N GLY A 64 1.63 1.31 -7.19
CA GLY A 64 0.29 0.91 -7.61
C GLY A 64 -0.49 1.96 -8.40
N GLY A 65 -1.74 1.64 -8.67
CA GLY A 65 -2.62 2.47 -9.48
C GLY A 65 -3.21 3.64 -8.71
N VAL A 66 -3.36 4.76 -9.42
CA VAL A 66 -4.25 5.86 -9.06
C VAL A 66 -5.30 6.01 -10.14
N ASN A 67 -6.50 6.41 -9.79
CA ASN A 67 -7.53 6.75 -10.77
C ASN A 67 -8.51 7.79 -10.22
N VAL A 68 -9.33 8.32 -11.10
CA VAL A 68 -10.50 9.13 -10.75
C VAL A 68 -11.75 8.30 -11.00
N ASP A 69 -12.57 8.14 -9.96
CA ASP A 69 -13.87 7.49 -10.06
C ASP A 69 -14.93 8.52 -10.43
N ILE A 70 -15.65 8.29 -11.52
CA ILE A 70 -16.78 9.10 -11.97
C ILE A 70 -18.03 8.24 -11.90
N GLY A 71 -18.83 8.45 -10.86
CA GLY A 71 -20.07 7.71 -10.62
C GLY A 71 -21.32 8.52 -10.96
N GLY A 72 -22.12 8.04 -11.91
CA GLY A 72 -23.45 8.54 -12.18
C GLY A 72 -24.53 7.70 -11.47
N ARG A 73 -25.50 8.32 -10.81
CA ARG A 73 -26.69 7.64 -10.28
C ARG A 73 -27.94 8.28 -10.83
N SER A 74 -28.80 7.49 -11.48
CA SER A 74 -30.10 7.94 -11.99
C SER A 74 -31.11 8.19 -10.86
N PHE A 75 -32.03 9.12 -11.07
CA PHE A 75 -33.19 9.34 -10.17
C PHE A 75 -34.36 8.39 -10.42
N ALA A 76 -34.36 7.69 -11.56
CA ALA A 76 -35.37 6.74 -11.98
C ALA A 76 -34.72 5.51 -12.64
N PRO A 77 -35.48 4.43 -12.91
CA PRO A 77 -34.94 3.29 -13.66
C PRO A 77 -34.27 3.73 -14.97
N LEU A 78 -33.10 3.14 -15.24
CA LEU A 78 -32.31 3.52 -16.41
C LEU A 78 -33.01 3.18 -17.73
N VAL A 79 -33.05 4.16 -18.63
CA VAL A 79 -33.55 4.00 -20.00
C VAL A 79 -32.33 3.94 -20.93
N ALA A 80 -32.14 2.81 -21.61
CA ALA A 80 -31.03 2.62 -22.54
C ALA A 80 -31.21 3.54 -23.78
N ALA A 81 -30.11 4.08 -24.27
CA ALA A 81 -30.03 4.97 -25.43
C ALA A 81 -30.80 6.32 -25.25
N ASP A 82 -31.02 6.73 -24.00
CA ASP A 82 -31.65 8.02 -23.68
C ASP A 82 -30.88 8.76 -22.57
N SER A 83 -31.21 10.04 -22.37
CA SER A 83 -30.67 10.86 -21.28
C SER A 83 -31.38 10.56 -19.96
N ASN A 84 -30.63 10.10 -18.97
CA ASN A 84 -31.15 9.76 -17.65
C ASN A 84 -30.81 10.87 -16.65
N PRO A 85 -31.80 11.67 -16.16
CA PRO A 85 -31.53 12.64 -15.11
C PRO A 85 -31.00 11.97 -13.83
N GLY A 86 -29.98 12.58 -13.22
CA GLY A 86 -29.34 11.96 -12.07
C GLY A 86 -28.32 12.87 -11.39
N THR A 87 -27.49 12.29 -10.53
CA THR A 87 -26.34 12.96 -9.91
C THR A 87 -25.03 12.36 -10.44
N VAL A 88 -23.98 13.18 -10.52
CA VAL A 88 -22.62 12.73 -10.83
C VAL A 88 -21.72 13.08 -9.65
N ARG A 89 -20.94 12.11 -9.21
CA ARG A 89 -19.89 12.29 -8.21
C ARG A 89 -18.54 11.97 -8.82
N ILE A 90 -17.54 12.75 -8.42
CA ILE A 90 -16.14 12.53 -8.80
C ILE A 90 -15.35 12.35 -7.51
N SER A 91 -14.64 11.25 -7.41
CA SER A 91 -13.75 10.95 -6.27
C SER A 91 -12.41 10.42 -6.73
N LEU A 92 -11.40 10.60 -5.89
CA LEU A 92 -10.08 10.03 -6.16
C LEU A 92 -10.05 8.60 -5.64
N GLY A 93 -9.58 7.69 -6.49
CA GLY A 93 -9.52 6.26 -6.24
C GLY A 93 -8.15 5.68 -6.62
N GLY A 94 -8.16 4.36 -6.84
CA GLY A 94 -6.98 3.54 -7.11
C GLY A 94 -6.44 2.89 -5.84
N VAL A 95 -6.27 1.56 -5.89
CA VAL A 95 -5.86 0.76 -4.73
C VAL A 95 -4.54 1.27 -4.16
N GLY A 96 -3.52 1.52 -5.01
CA GLY A 96 -2.23 2.06 -4.55
C GLY A 96 -2.38 3.42 -3.86
N ARG A 97 -3.14 4.36 -4.46
CA ARG A 97 -3.40 5.66 -3.83
C ARG A 97 -4.18 5.52 -2.51
N ASN A 98 -5.18 4.66 -2.47
CA ASN A 98 -6.00 4.49 -1.28
C ASN A 98 -5.19 3.87 -0.11
N ILE A 99 -4.31 2.91 -0.41
CA ILE A 99 -3.36 2.38 0.57
C ILE A 99 -2.42 3.50 1.07
N ALA A 100 -1.85 4.29 0.15
CA ALA A 100 -0.96 5.40 0.50
C ALA A 100 -1.67 6.46 1.35
N HIS A 101 -2.93 6.80 1.01
CA HIS A 101 -3.75 7.75 1.76
C HIS A 101 -4.01 7.26 3.20
N ASN A 102 -4.49 6.03 3.35
CA ASN A 102 -4.71 5.46 4.68
C ASN A 102 -3.41 5.39 5.49
N LEU A 103 -2.27 5.02 4.88
CA LEU A 103 -0.97 5.01 5.55
C LEU A 103 -0.55 6.41 6.03
N ALA A 104 -0.76 7.44 5.21
CA ALA A 104 -0.48 8.82 5.61
C ALA A 104 -1.35 9.25 6.81
N LEU A 105 -2.65 8.89 6.81
CA LEU A 105 -3.55 9.12 7.94
C LEU A 105 -3.15 8.34 9.20
N LEU A 106 -2.51 7.17 9.04
CA LEU A 106 -1.93 6.39 10.15
C LEU A 106 -0.56 6.94 10.61
N GLY A 107 -0.07 8.04 10.02
CA GLY A 107 1.17 8.70 10.41
C GLY A 107 2.44 8.10 9.80
N THR A 108 2.33 7.29 8.75
CA THR A 108 3.47 6.72 8.03
C THR A 108 3.97 7.70 6.96
N ASP A 109 5.28 7.92 6.85
CA ASP A 109 5.89 8.60 5.69
C ASP A 109 5.76 7.71 4.45
N VAL A 110 5.11 8.21 3.40
CA VAL A 110 4.73 7.41 2.23
C VAL A 110 5.30 8.00 0.95
N ARG A 111 5.91 7.16 0.14
CA ARG A 111 6.35 7.45 -1.21
C ARG A 111 5.56 6.64 -2.21
N LEU A 112 4.80 7.33 -3.08
CA LEU A 112 3.90 6.66 -4.02
C LEU A 112 4.54 6.58 -5.42
N LEU A 113 4.87 5.36 -5.85
CA LEU A 113 5.31 5.05 -7.20
C LEU A 113 4.08 4.72 -8.04
N THR A 114 3.68 5.66 -8.87
CA THR A 114 2.48 5.55 -9.72
C THR A 114 2.67 6.28 -11.04
N ALA A 115 1.66 6.22 -11.91
CA ALA A 115 1.63 6.96 -13.16
C ALA A 115 0.31 7.72 -13.29
N TYR A 116 0.38 9.00 -13.69
CA TYR A 116 -0.77 9.86 -13.95
C TYR A 116 -0.47 10.81 -15.11
N GLY A 117 -1.53 11.32 -15.75
CA GLY A 117 -1.43 12.25 -16.86
C GLY A 117 -1.14 13.69 -16.43
N ASP A 118 -0.89 14.56 -17.40
CA ASP A 118 -0.82 16.00 -17.20
C ASP A 118 -2.16 16.72 -17.44
N ASP A 119 -3.25 15.99 -17.22
CA ASP A 119 -4.63 16.45 -17.31
C ASP A 119 -5.17 16.94 -15.94
N LEU A 120 -6.39 17.50 -15.95
CA LEU A 120 -7.06 18.00 -14.75
C LEU A 120 -7.19 16.93 -13.64
N ASN A 121 -7.37 15.67 -14.02
CA ASN A 121 -7.45 14.55 -13.07
C ASN A 121 -6.10 14.29 -12.42
N GLY A 122 -5.01 14.35 -13.17
CA GLY A 122 -3.65 14.26 -12.64
C GLY A 122 -3.30 15.41 -11.68
N GLU A 123 -3.76 16.63 -11.97
CA GLU A 123 -3.60 17.77 -11.05
C GLU A 123 -4.35 17.55 -9.73
N ARG A 124 -5.57 16.99 -9.77
CA ARG A 124 -6.35 16.63 -8.58
C ARG A 124 -5.65 15.57 -7.74
N VAL A 125 -5.09 14.53 -8.38
CA VAL A 125 -4.30 13.49 -7.71
C VAL A 125 -3.09 14.12 -7.03
N ALA A 126 -2.32 14.95 -7.73
CA ALA A 126 -1.12 15.59 -7.20
C ALA A 126 -1.43 16.53 -6.03
N ALA A 127 -2.48 17.35 -6.14
CA ALA A 127 -2.92 18.26 -5.07
C ALA A 127 -3.32 17.47 -3.80
N SER A 128 -4.15 16.43 -3.95
CA SER A 128 -4.57 15.58 -2.83
C SER A 128 -3.39 14.87 -2.14
N CYS A 129 -2.44 14.34 -2.91
CA CYS A 129 -1.25 13.72 -2.33
C CYS A 129 -0.38 14.73 -1.58
N SER A 130 -0.23 15.95 -2.11
CA SER A 130 0.50 17.02 -1.44
C SER A 130 -0.14 17.45 -0.12
N GLU A 131 -1.47 17.58 -0.07
CA GLU A 131 -2.22 17.91 1.15
C GLU A 131 -2.05 16.85 2.25
N LEU A 132 -1.89 15.58 1.85
CA LEU A 132 -1.71 14.45 2.75
C LEU A 132 -0.23 14.18 3.11
N GLY A 133 0.71 14.94 2.54
CA GLY A 133 2.14 14.69 2.73
C GLY A 133 2.66 13.41 2.03
N ILE A 134 1.92 12.87 1.05
CA ILE A 134 2.36 11.73 0.23
C ILE A 134 3.35 12.24 -0.83
N ASP A 135 4.56 11.70 -0.81
CA ASP A 135 5.61 12.09 -1.75
C ASP A 135 5.38 11.45 -3.13
N LEU A 136 5.10 12.31 -4.13
CA LEU A 136 4.96 11.97 -5.55
C LEU A 136 6.19 12.33 -6.39
N SER A 137 7.30 12.79 -5.80
CA SER A 137 8.49 13.24 -6.55
C SER A 137 9.08 12.16 -7.46
N HIS A 138 8.78 10.91 -7.16
CA HIS A 138 9.21 9.73 -7.90
C HIS A 138 8.12 9.14 -8.81
N ALA A 139 6.91 9.71 -8.83
CA ALA A 139 5.83 9.23 -9.70
C ALA A 139 6.03 9.68 -11.16
N LEU A 140 5.44 8.94 -12.09
CA LEU A 140 5.45 9.28 -13.51
C LEU A 140 4.29 10.23 -13.85
N ARG A 141 4.61 11.51 -14.06
CA ARG A 141 3.70 12.43 -14.75
C ARG A 141 3.96 12.35 -16.24
N ILE A 142 2.98 11.90 -17.03
CA ILE A 142 3.16 11.57 -18.43
C ILE A 142 2.48 12.62 -19.31
N PRO A 143 3.25 13.44 -20.07
CA PRO A 143 2.70 14.46 -20.94
C PRO A 143 1.81 13.89 -22.02
N GLY A 144 0.65 14.50 -22.22
CA GLY A 144 -0.34 14.13 -23.24
C GLY A 144 -1.10 12.83 -22.97
N ALA A 145 -0.89 12.19 -21.81
CA ALA A 145 -1.66 11.02 -21.40
C ALA A 145 -2.85 11.41 -20.53
N ALA A 146 -3.92 10.61 -20.59
CA ALA A 146 -5.03 10.71 -19.65
C ALA A 146 -4.70 9.97 -18.35
N THR A 147 -5.08 10.56 -17.21
CA THR A 147 -5.05 9.89 -15.90
C THR A 147 -6.11 8.79 -15.88
N SER A 148 -5.78 7.64 -15.29
CA SER A 148 -6.71 6.52 -15.14
C SER A 148 -8.08 6.98 -14.62
N THR A 149 -9.12 6.44 -15.22
CA THR A 149 -10.52 6.79 -14.89
C THR A 149 -11.36 5.52 -14.79
N TYR A 150 -12.17 5.44 -13.76
CA TYR A 150 -13.21 4.43 -13.60
C TYR A 150 -14.57 5.12 -13.67
N LEU A 151 -15.27 4.92 -14.77
CA LEU A 151 -16.62 5.47 -15.00
C LEU A 151 -17.65 4.39 -14.73
N TYR A 152 -18.67 4.68 -13.90
CA TYR A 152 -19.76 3.76 -13.69
C TYR A 152 -21.11 4.49 -13.62
N LEU A 153 -22.15 3.76 -14.02
CA LEU A 153 -23.54 4.18 -13.91
C LEU A 153 -24.28 3.23 -12.98
N ALA A 154 -25.01 3.80 -12.02
CA ALA A 154 -25.89 3.10 -11.12
C ALA A 154 -27.36 3.54 -11.37
N ASP A 155 -28.27 2.62 -11.15
CA ASP A 155 -29.70 2.89 -11.21
C ASP A 155 -30.20 3.68 -10.00
N ASP A 156 -31.52 3.88 -9.90
CA ASP A 156 -32.20 4.58 -8.80
C ASP A 156 -32.10 3.83 -7.46
N HIS A 157 -31.84 2.51 -7.48
CA HIS A 157 -31.59 1.69 -6.30
C HIS A 157 -30.11 1.77 -5.86
N GLY A 158 -29.23 2.29 -6.73
CA GLY A 158 -27.79 2.35 -6.49
C GLY A 158 -27.03 1.09 -6.95
N GLU A 159 -27.71 0.20 -7.69
CA GLU A 159 -27.05 -0.96 -8.28
C GLU A 159 -26.30 -0.56 -9.56
N MET A 160 -25.06 -1.02 -9.69
CA MET A 160 -24.21 -0.72 -10.83
C MET A 160 -24.72 -1.43 -12.08
N ALA A 161 -25.18 -0.65 -13.06
CA ALA A 161 -25.67 -1.16 -14.33
C ALA A 161 -24.55 -1.33 -15.39
N LEU A 162 -23.55 -0.44 -15.38
CA LEU A 162 -22.46 -0.44 -16.35
C LEU A 162 -21.23 0.23 -15.77
N ALA A 163 -20.02 -0.24 -16.16
CA ALA A 163 -18.77 0.43 -15.85
C ALA A 163 -17.76 0.30 -17.00
N VAL A 164 -16.89 1.32 -17.11
CA VAL A 164 -15.72 1.34 -17.99
C VAL A 164 -14.49 1.69 -17.15
N SER A 165 -13.46 0.88 -17.28
CA SER A 165 -12.19 1.06 -16.55
C SER A 165 -11.06 1.36 -17.53
N ASP A 166 -10.54 2.58 -17.52
CA ASP A 166 -9.34 2.96 -18.25
C ASP A 166 -8.17 3.08 -17.27
N MET A 167 -7.31 2.05 -17.27
CA MET A 167 -6.12 1.95 -16.42
C MET A 167 -4.84 1.79 -17.25
N GLU A 168 -4.86 2.10 -18.53
CA GLU A 168 -3.73 1.87 -19.46
C GLU A 168 -2.45 2.60 -19.04
N ILE A 169 -2.55 3.77 -18.43
CA ILE A 169 -1.40 4.53 -17.97
C ILE A 169 -0.58 3.77 -16.90
N CYS A 170 -1.18 2.87 -16.12
CA CYS A 170 -0.49 2.03 -15.15
C CYS A 170 0.57 1.14 -15.79
N ARG A 171 0.43 0.79 -17.09
CA ARG A 171 1.44 0.03 -17.84
C ARG A 171 2.75 0.80 -18.06
N LYS A 172 2.77 2.10 -17.80
CA LYS A 172 3.99 2.91 -17.83
C LYS A 172 4.89 2.68 -16.64
N ILE A 173 4.37 2.04 -15.58
CA ILE A 173 5.17 1.58 -14.44
C ILE A 173 5.88 0.29 -14.88
N THR A 174 6.93 0.46 -15.67
CA THR A 174 7.70 -0.64 -16.28
C THR A 174 8.86 -1.09 -15.39
N PRO A 175 9.47 -2.27 -15.63
CA PRO A 175 10.72 -2.66 -14.99
C PRO A 175 11.84 -1.62 -15.14
N ALA A 176 11.94 -0.97 -16.29
CA ALA A 176 12.94 0.08 -16.52
C ALA A 176 12.72 1.31 -15.62
N TYR A 177 11.46 1.75 -15.45
CA TYR A 177 11.14 2.79 -14.49
C TYR A 177 11.46 2.34 -13.05
N LEU A 178 11.05 1.15 -12.64
CA LEU A 178 11.33 0.63 -11.31
C LEU A 178 12.84 0.49 -11.04
N THR A 179 13.64 0.17 -12.08
CA THR A 179 15.11 0.18 -11.99
C THR A 179 15.63 1.58 -11.65
N SER A 180 15.07 2.62 -12.25
CA SER A 180 15.47 4.00 -11.93
C SER A 180 15.10 4.42 -10.48
N GLN A 181 14.15 3.73 -9.86
CA GLN A 181 13.72 3.94 -8.47
C GLN A 181 14.28 2.90 -7.49
N LEU A 182 15.21 2.03 -7.94
CA LEU A 182 15.66 0.89 -7.15
C LEU A 182 16.24 1.28 -5.79
N MET A 183 17.01 2.37 -5.72
CA MET A 183 17.55 2.89 -4.45
C MET A 183 16.44 3.28 -3.46
N LEU A 184 15.38 3.91 -3.95
CA LEU A 184 14.21 4.25 -3.14
C LEU A 184 13.52 2.99 -2.62
N ILE A 185 13.30 2.01 -3.49
CA ILE A 185 12.64 0.74 -3.17
C ILE A 185 13.45 -0.05 -2.13
N GLN A 186 14.78 -0.16 -2.32
CA GLN A 186 15.66 -0.93 -1.43
C GLN A 186 15.88 -0.28 -0.06
N ASN A 187 15.74 1.05 0.03
CA ASN A 187 15.86 1.77 1.30
C ASN A 187 14.54 1.91 2.06
N ALA A 188 13.41 1.48 1.49
CA ALA A 188 12.13 1.44 2.17
C ALA A 188 12.14 0.43 3.33
N GLN A 189 11.37 0.70 4.38
CA GLN A 189 11.13 -0.28 5.45
C GLN A 189 10.17 -1.38 4.99
N VAL A 190 9.25 -1.02 4.10
CA VAL A 190 8.24 -1.90 3.54
C VAL A 190 7.87 -1.42 2.14
N VAL A 191 7.54 -2.34 1.25
CA VAL A 191 6.98 -2.04 -0.06
C VAL A 191 5.60 -2.67 -0.15
N ALA A 192 4.57 -1.86 -0.42
CA ALA A 192 3.24 -2.34 -0.73
C ALA A 192 3.00 -2.20 -2.24
N ALA A 193 2.47 -3.22 -2.88
CA ALA A 193 2.14 -3.21 -4.31
C ALA A 193 0.71 -3.69 -4.54
N ASP A 194 0.05 -3.13 -5.55
CA ASP A 194 -1.24 -3.62 -6.01
C ASP A 194 -1.13 -4.30 -7.40
N ALA A 195 -2.03 -5.23 -7.67
CA ALA A 195 -2.06 -5.95 -8.93
C ALA A 195 -2.65 -5.14 -10.11
N ASN A 196 -2.78 -3.79 -10.01
CA ASN A 196 -2.95 -2.94 -11.18
C ASN A 196 -1.66 -2.86 -11.99
N LEU A 197 -0.50 -3.04 -11.35
CA LEU A 197 0.78 -3.16 -12.03
C LEU A 197 0.79 -4.30 -13.05
N SER A 198 1.66 -4.21 -14.05
CA SER A 198 1.87 -5.30 -15.00
C SER A 198 2.54 -6.50 -14.34
N ALA A 199 2.40 -7.69 -14.93
CA ALA A 199 3.07 -8.89 -14.41
C ALA A 199 4.59 -8.70 -14.35
N GLU A 200 5.18 -8.06 -15.37
CA GLU A 200 6.61 -7.79 -15.44
C GLU A 200 7.08 -6.83 -14.35
N ALA A 201 6.27 -5.81 -14.02
CA ALA A 201 6.56 -4.88 -12.94
C ALA A 201 6.49 -5.57 -11.56
N LEU A 202 5.48 -6.42 -11.34
CA LEU A 202 5.35 -7.20 -10.12
C LEU A 202 6.49 -8.21 -9.94
N ILE A 203 6.89 -8.91 -11.01
CA ILE A 203 8.04 -9.81 -11.00
C ILE A 203 9.32 -9.02 -10.69
N TYR A 204 9.51 -7.86 -11.33
CA TYR A 204 10.68 -7.02 -11.07
C TYR A 204 10.76 -6.59 -9.60
N LEU A 205 9.65 -6.13 -9.01
CA LEU A 205 9.60 -5.78 -7.58
C LEU A 205 9.94 -6.98 -6.70
N ALA A 206 9.32 -8.13 -6.95
CA ALA A 206 9.56 -9.36 -6.19
C ALA A 206 11.02 -9.85 -6.26
N ASP A 207 11.71 -9.60 -7.39
CA ASP A 207 13.08 -10.03 -7.62
C ASP A 207 14.12 -9.07 -7.03
N ASN A 208 13.80 -7.78 -6.92
CA ASN A 208 14.77 -6.74 -6.58
C ASN A 208 14.47 -6.02 -5.25
N CYS A 209 13.30 -6.22 -4.65
CA CYS A 209 12.95 -5.64 -3.38
C CYS A 209 13.61 -6.42 -2.24
N THR A 210 14.41 -5.71 -1.41
CA THR A 210 15.03 -6.28 -0.19
C THR A 210 14.15 -6.04 1.04
N ALA A 211 13.24 -5.08 0.98
CA ALA A 211 12.24 -4.82 2.00
C ALA A 211 11.08 -5.83 1.89
N PRO A 212 10.34 -6.10 2.98
CA PRO A 212 9.15 -6.94 2.93
C PRO A 212 8.14 -6.43 1.92
N LEU A 213 7.73 -7.30 0.99
CA LEU A 213 6.78 -6.99 -0.07
C LEU A 213 5.37 -7.40 0.35
N PHE A 214 4.48 -6.42 0.46
CA PHE A 214 3.05 -6.58 0.73
C PHE A 214 2.28 -6.45 -0.58
N VAL A 215 1.35 -7.36 -0.87
CA VAL A 215 0.65 -7.37 -2.15
C VAL A 215 -0.87 -7.46 -1.97
N ASP A 216 -1.58 -6.55 -2.63
CA ASP A 216 -3.03 -6.59 -2.81
C ASP A 216 -3.38 -7.14 -4.20
N PRO A 217 -4.15 -8.25 -4.29
CA PRO A 217 -4.54 -8.84 -5.57
C PRO A 217 -5.53 -8.00 -6.39
N VAL A 218 -6.27 -7.07 -5.77
CA VAL A 218 -7.26 -6.15 -6.37
C VAL A 218 -8.52 -6.84 -6.90
N SER A 219 -8.37 -7.90 -7.68
CA SER A 219 -9.48 -8.69 -8.24
C SER A 219 -8.98 -10.05 -8.73
N THR A 220 -9.90 -11.00 -8.93
CA THR A 220 -9.57 -12.34 -9.42
C THR A 220 -8.78 -12.32 -10.73
N VAL A 221 -9.20 -11.50 -11.71
CA VAL A 221 -8.50 -11.38 -13.00
C VAL A 221 -7.07 -10.86 -12.84
N LYS A 222 -6.86 -9.90 -11.92
CA LYS A 222 -5.53 -9.32 -11.68
C LYS A 222 -4.66 -10.21 -10.80
N ALA A 223 -5.25 -10.99 -9.89
CA ALA A 223 -4.57 -11.93 -9.01
C ALA A 223 -3.74 -12.98 -9.76
N GLU A 224 -4.18 -13.41 -10.96
CA GLU A 224 -3.43 -14.37 -11.79
C GLU A 224 -1.97 -13.96 -12.02
N LYS A 225 -1.69 -12.65 -12.11
CA LYS A 225 -0.34 -12.11 -12.26
C LYS A 225 0.60 -12.40 -11.11
N LEU A 226 0.05 -12.74 -9.93
CA LEU A 226 0.82 -13.00 -8.72
C LEU A 226 1.37 -14.43 -8.64
N ARG A 227 0.85 -15.39 -9.43
CA ARG A 227 1.31 -16.79 -9.38
C ARG A 227 2.82 -16.96 -9.47
N PRO A 228 3.54 -16.28 -10.38
CA PRO A 228 4.99 -16.43 -10.50
C PRO A 228 5.78 -15.90 -9.31
N ILE A 229 5.17 -15.07 -8.45
CA ILE A 229 5.87 -14.37 -7.38
C ILE A 229 5.39 -14.75 -5.98
N LEU A 230 4.42 -15.66 -5.84
CA LEU A 230 3.83 -16.05 -4.53
C LEU A 230 4.91 -16.37 -3.50
N GLY A 231 5.95 -17.12 -3.87
CA GLY A 231 7.06 -17.48 -3.00
C GLY A 231 8.01 -16.32 -2.60
N LYS A 232 7.78 -15.11 -3.11
CA LYS A 232 8.56 -13.91 -2.80
C LYS A 232 7.73 -12.84 -2.08
N ILE A 233 6.43 -13.10 -1.90
CA ILE A 233 5.51 -12.19 -1.20
C ILE A 233 5.66 -12.39 0.31
N HIS A 234 6.05 -11.31 1.01
CA HIS A 234 6.08 -11.33 2.46
C HIS A 234 4.66 -11.35 3.04
N THR A 235 3.77 -10.47 2.58
CA THR A 235 2.38 -10.41 3.07
C THR A 235 1.41 -10.33 1.90
N LEU A 236 0.52 -11.29 1.80
CA LEU A 236 -0.57 -11.35 0.83
C LEU A 236 -1.91 -11.12 1.52
N LYS A 237 -2.74 -10.23 0.96
CA LYS A 237 -4.09 -9.93 1.48
C LYS A 237 -5.17 -10.23 0.43
N PRO A 238 -5.51 -11.48 0.17
CA PRO A 238 -6.58 -11.82 -0.75
C PRO A 238 -7.95 -11.74 -0.07
N ASN A 239 -8.99 -11.51 -0.86
CA ASN A 239 -10.34 -11.88 -0.48
C ASN A 239 -10.61 -13.37 -0.78
N ARG A 240 -11.84 -13.84 -0.45
CA ARG A 240 -12.23 -15.24 -0.64
C ARG A 240 -12.02 -15.72 -2.08
N LEU A 241 -12.51 -14.98 -3.08
CA LEU A 241 -12.45 -15.38 -4.50
C LEU A 241 -11.00 -15.35 -5.04
N GLU A 242 -10.21 -14.39 -4.61
CA GLU A 242 -8.80 -14.29 -4.98
C GLU A 242 -7.98 -15.43 -4.36
N ALA A 243 -8.28 -15.79 -3.10
CA ALA A 243 -7.64 -16.91 -2.44
C ALA A 243 -8.03 -18.25 -3.06
N GLU A 244 -9.31 -18.45 -3.42
CA GLU A 244 -9.76 -19.64 -4.16
C GLU A 244 -9.00 -19.79 -5.49
N LEU A 245 -8.87 -18.68 -6.23
CA LEU A 245 -8.15 -18.66 -7.50
C LEU A 245 -6.67 -19.03 -7.30
N LEU A 246 -5.99 -18.38 -6.36
CA LEU A 246 -4.55 -18.54 -6.18
C LEU A 246 -4.18 -19.89 -5.55
N SER A 247 -4.97 -20.38 -4.60
CA SER A 247 -4.74 -21.66 -3.91
C SER A 247 -5.27 -22.87 -4.69
N GLY A 248 -6.27 -22.68 -5.56
CA GLY A 248 -7.03 -23.76 -6.19
C GLY A 248 -8.02 -24.46 -5.24
N VAL A 249 -8.21 -23.96 -4.02
CA VAL A 249 -9.09 -24.55 -3.00
C VAL A 249 -10.38 -23.72 -2.89
N PRO A 250 -11.57 -24.27 -3.19
CA PRO A 250 -12.84 -23.59 -2.96
C PRO A 250 -13.07 -23.31 -1.47
N ILE A 251 -13.51 -22.10 -1.12
CA ILE A 251 -13.68 -21.67 0.28
C ILE A 251 -15.17 -21.48 0.58
N ARG A 252 -15.78 -22.47 1.21
CA ARG A 252 -17.20 -22.46 1.62
C ARG A 252 -17.37 -22.44 3.14
N SER A 253 -16.31 -22.67 3.88
CA SER A 253 -16.31 -22.76 5.33
C SER A 253 -14.96 -22.26 5.91
N PRO A 254 -14.88 -21.96 7.22
CA PRO A 254 -13.61 -21.66 7.89
C PRO A 254 -12.55 -22.76 7.72
N LYS A 255 -12.96 -24.04 7.63
CA LYS A 255 -12.05 -25.16 7.38
C LYS A 255 -11.43 -25.10 5.99
N ASP A 256 -12.19 -24.66 5.00
CA ASP A 256 -11.66 -24.50 3.64
C ASP A 256 -10.74 -23.29 3.55
N ALA A 257 -11.04 -22.21 4.30
CA ALA A 257 -10.14 -21.06 4.44
C ALA A 257 -8.78 -21.49 5.03
N ALA A 258 -8.77 -22.38 6.02
CA ALA A 258 -7.54 -22.96 6.56
C ALA A 258 -6.75 -23.73 5.49
N LYS A 259 -7.41 -24.61 4.70
CA LYS A 259 -6.75 -25.36 3.62
C LYS A 259 -6.21 -24.43 2.52
N ALA A 260 -6.97 -23.39 2.14
CA ALA A 260 -6.53 -22.42 1.16
C ALA A 260 -5.31 -21.62 1.67
N ALA A 261 -5.31 -21.27 2.96
CA ALA A 261 -4.18 -20.63 3.61
C ALA A 261 -2.94 -21.54 3.60
N ASP A 262 -3.08 -22.81 3.98
CA ASP A 262 -1.97 -23.76 3.97
C ASP A 262 -1.39 -23.93 2.56
N ALA A 263 -2.25 -24.08 1.55
CA ALA A 263 -1.80 -24.16 0.16
C ALA A 263 -1.03 -22.90 -0.30
N LEU A 264 -1.46 -21.69 0.08
CA LEU A 264 -0.74 -20.46 -0.23
C LEU A 264 0.58 -20.34 0.53
N MET A 265 0.62 -20.79 1.79
CA MET A 265 1.85 -20.86 2.57
C MET A 265 2.85 -21.87 1.98
N GLU A 266 2.39 -23.03 1.50
CA GLU A 266 3.21 -24.03 0.79
C GLU A 266 3.78 -23.48 -0.52
N LEU A 267 3.06 -22.56 -1.21
CA LEU A 267 3.56 -21.83 -2.37
C LEU A 267 4.58 -20.74 -2.00
N GLY A 268 4.88 -20.57 -0.72
CA GLY A 268 5.95 -19.71 -0.20
C GLY A 268 5.51 -18.32 0.27
N VAL A 269 4.20 -18.02 0.34
CA VAL A 269 3.71 -16.78 0.97
C VAL A 269 4.12 -16.80 2.45
N HIS A 270 4.79 -15.74 2.92
CA HIS A 270 5.28 -15.74 4.31
C HIS A 270 4.20 -15.38 5.34
N ARG A 271 3.32 -14.41 5.04
CA ARG A 271 2.17 -14.00 5.87
C ARG A 271 0.94 -13.87 5.00
N LEU A 272 -0.18 -14.38 5.47
CA LEU A 272 -1.46 -14.32 4.77
C LEU A 272 -2.51 -13.67 5.66
N PHE A 273 -3.31 -12.76 5.09
CA PHE A 273 -4.51 -12.21 5.70
C PHE A 273 -5.68 -12.35 4.73
N LEU A 274 -6.38 -13.47 4.82
CA LEU A 274 -7.51 -13.81 3.96
C LEU A 274 -8.80 -13.19 4.51
N SER A 275 -9.32 -12.17 3.82
CA SER A 275 -10.60 -11.56 4.20
C SER A 275 -11.77 -12.41 3.72
N LEU A 276 -12.68 -12.74 4.66
CA LEU A 276 -13.82 -13.63 4.46
C LEU A 276 -15.17 -12.88 4.42
N GLY A 277 -15.15 -11.57 4.23
CA GLY A 277 -16.36 -10.74 4.26
C GLY A 277 -16.98 -10.72 5.64
N ALA A 278 -18.25 -11.12 5.77
CA ALA A 278 -18.95 -11.15 7.05
C ALA A 278 -18.33 -12.10 8.09
N ASP A 279 -17.57 -13.11 7.62
CA ASP A 279 -16.95 -14.13 8.48
C ASP A 279 -15.62 -13.68 9.09
N GLY A 280 -15.16 -12.44 8.81
CA GLY A 280 -13.95 -11.88 9.42
C GLY A 280 -12.68 -12.11 8.59
N VAL A 281 -11.56 -12.43 9.25
CA VAL A 281 -10.26 -12.65 8.63
C VAL A 281 -9.61 -13.94 9.13
N TYR A 282 -9.05 -14.71 8.21
CA TYR A 282 -8.17 -15.84 8.52
C TYR A 282 -6.71 -15.38 8.31
N ALA A 283 -5.91 -15.39 9.37
CA ALA A 283 -4.50 -14.99 9.32
C ALA A 283 -3.58 -16.20 9.54
N ALA A 284 -2.48 -16.26 8.76
CA ALA A 284 -1.50 -17.34 8.82
C ALA A 284 -0.07 -16.81 8.71
N MET A 285 0.86 -17.34 9.53
CA MET A 285 2.29 -17.07 9.49
C MET A 285 3.05 -18.22 10.16
N GLY A 286 4.01 -18.85 9.47
CA GLY A 286 4.65 -20.05 9.99
C GLY A 286 3.62 -21.10 10.39
N ASP A 287 3.67 -21.58 11.64
CA ASP A 287 2.69 -22.53 12.19
C ASP A 287 1.46 -21.84 12.85
N GLN A 288 1.46 -20.52 12.93
CA GLN A 288 0.36 -19.77 13.54
C GLN A 288 -0.83 -19.69 12.58
N ARG A 289 -2.02 -19.94 13.11
CA ARG A 289 -3.30 -19.85 12.41
C ARG A 289 -4.32 -19.20 13.32
N ILE A 290 -4.94 -18.14 12.84
CA ILE A 290 -5.90 -17.35 13.63
C ILE A 290 -7.11 -17.04 12.76
N LEU A 291 -8.29 -17.24 13.30
CA LEU A 291 -9.55 -16.77 12.73
C LEU A 291 -10.16 -15.72 13.66
N LEU A 292 -10.28 -14.50 13.19
CA LEU A 292 -10.89 -13.41 13.93
C LEU A 292 -12.20 -12.99 13.29
N PRO A 293 -13.28 -12.79 14.08
CA PRO A 293 -14.53 -12.25 13.57
C PRO A 293 -14.38 -10.77 13.23
N ASN A 294 -15.30 -10.26 12.40
CA ASN A 294 -15.38 -8.83 12.13
C ASN A 294 -15.62 -8.02 13.41
N LEU A 295 -15.07 -6.82 13.43
CA LEU A 295 -15.37 -5.85 14.47
C LEU A 295 -16.71 -5.19 14.18
N ALA A 296 -17.46 -4.89 15.26
CA ALA A 296 -18.72 -4.19 15.16
C ALA A 296 -18.51 -2.79 14.55
N GLY A 297 -19.37 -2.43 13.59
CA GLY A 297 -19.37 -1.15 12.92
C GLY A 297 -20.68 -0.95 12.16
N ASN A 298 -21.02 0.30 11.84
CA ASN A 298 -22.18 0.62 11.04
C ASN A 298 -21.81 0.58 9.55
N MET A 299 -22.35 -0.38 8.81
CA MET A 299 -22.03 -0.55 7.39
C MET A 299 -22.78 0.47 6.53
N VAL A 300 -22.08 1.47 6.03
CA VAL A 300 -22.54 2.48 5.08
C VAL A 300 -22.03 2.18 3.66
N ASN A 301 -20.73 1.84 3.54
CA ASN A 301 -20.10 1.56 2.27
C ASN A 301 -18.95 0.56 2.48
N THR A 302 -18.76 -0.38 1.58
CA THR A 302 -17.67 -1.38 1.65
C THR A 302 -16.48 -1.05 0.72
N THR A 303 -16.62 -0.04 -0.14
CA THR A 303 -15.54 0.40 -1.02
C THR A 303 -14.39 0.98 -0.19
N GLY A 304 -13.16 0.57 -0.49
CA GLY A 304 -11.97 1.03 0.24
C GLY A 304 -11.66 0.29 1.53
N CYS A 305 -12.57 -0.57 2.05
CA CYS A 305 -12.27 -1.39 3.25
C CYS A 305 -11.04 -2.29 3.06
N GLY A 306 -10.87 -2.86 1.85
CA GLY A 306 -9.69 -3.67 1.50
C GLY A 306 -8.39 -2.86 1.53
N ASP A 307 -8.43 -1.63 1.02
CA ASP A 307 -7.29 -0.73 0.96
C ASP A 307 -6.91 -0.25 2.37
N ALA A 308 -7.91 0.10 3.19
CA ALA A 308 -7.72 0.47 4.60
C ALA A 308 -7.14 -0.71 5.41
N PHE A 309 -7.63 -1.94 5.16
CA PHE A 309 -7.11 -3.15 5.75
C PHE A 309 -5.62 -3.34 5.39
N MET A 310 -5.26 -3.27 4.09
CA MET A 310 -3.86 -3.39 3.65
C MET A 310 -2.97 -2.31 4.25
N ALA A 311 -3.41 -1.07 4.30
CA ALA A 311 -2.67 0.02 4.93
C ALA A 311 -2.41 -0.27 6.41
N ALA A 312 -3.42 -0.77 7.14
CA ALA A 312 -3.26 -1.12 8.54
C ALA A 312 -2.32 -2.32 8.75
N LEU A 313 -2.27 -3.30 7.82
CA LEU A 313 -1.28 -4.38 7.87
C LEU A 313 0.15 -3.84 7.76
N VAL A 314 0.37 -2.91 6.83
CA VAL A 314 1.69 -2.25 6.65
C VAL A 314 2.05 -1.44 7.90
N TRP A 315 1.13 -0.62 8.39
CA TRP A 315 1.33 0.17 9.61
C TRP A 315 1.62 -0.71 10.83
N ALA A 316 0.83 -1.75 11.06
CA ALA A 316 1.02 -2.68 12.18
C ALA A 316 2.38 -3.41 12.09
N TYR A 317 2.81 -3.75 10.89
CA TYR A 317 4.14 -4.33 10.66
C TYR A 317 5.26 -3.34 11.05
N LEU A 318 5.14 -2.07 10.69
CA LEU A 318 6.11 -1.02 11.04
C LEU A 318 6.14 -0.75 12.55
N GLU A 319 5.01 -0.91 13.23
CA GLU A 319 4.88 -0.82 14.70
C GLU A 319 5.37 -2.09 15.43
N GLY A 320 5.77 -3.13 14.71
CA GLY A 320 6.28 -4.38 15.30
C GLY A 320 5.21 -5.27 15.94
N MET A 321 3.94 -5.15 15.51
CA MET A 321 2.82 -5.93 16.02
C MET A 321 2.93 -7.40 15.59
N ASP A 322 2.47 -8.31 16.45
CA ASP A 322 2.38 -9.74 16.15
C ASP A 322 1.27 -10.06 15.13
N LEU A 323 1.05 -11.34 14.82
CA LEU A 323 0.08 -11.77 13.80
C LEU A 323 -1.35 -11.37 14.16
N GLU A 324 -1.74 -11.61 15.43
CA GLU A 324 -3.10 -11.32 15.91
C GLU A 324 -3.37 -9.83 15.96
N GLN A 325 -2.46 -9.06 16.54
CA GLN A 325 -2.54 -7.60 16.59
C GLN A 325 -2.58 -6.99 15.19
N THR A 326 -1.80 -7.53 14.24
CA THR A 326 -1.81 -7.09 12.84
C THR A 326 -3.17 -7.36 12.18
N ALA A 327 -3.75 -8.56 12.39
CA ALA A 327 -5.07 -8.90 11.86
C ALA A 327 -6.18 -8.01 12.48
N LEU A 328 -6.11 -7.75 13.79
CA LEU A 328 -7.03 -6.84 14.49
C LEU A 328 -6.90 -5.40 13.97
N ALA A 329 -5.68 -4.92 13.71
CA ALA A 329 -5.46 -3.60 13.12
C ALA A 329 -6.12 -3.49 11.73
N GLY A 330 -5.97 -4.52 10.89
CA GLY A 330 -6.63 -4.60 9.59
C GLY A 330 -8.15 -4.56 9.70
N LEU A 331 -8.73 -5.37 10.59
CA LEU A 331 -10.18 -5.38 10.86
C LEU A 331 -10.68 -4.04 11.41
N ALA A 332 -9.91 -3.41 12.32
CA ALA A 332 -10.24 -2.11 12.89
C ALA A 332 -10.29 -1.02 11.80
N ALA A 333 -9.28 -0.94 10.95
CA ALA A 333 -9.23 0.02 9.86
C ALA A 333 -10.35 -0.22 8.84
N ALA A 334 -10.62 -1.48 8.46
CA ALA A 334 -11.73 -1.82 7.58
C ALA A 334 -13.09 -1.45 8.19
N SER A 335 -13.28 -1.69 9.52
CA SER A 335 -14.53 -1.32 10.21
C SER A 335 -14.73 0.19 10.31
N ILE A 336 -13.65 0.97 10.43
CA ILE A 336 -13.72 2.44 10.37
C ILE A 336 -14.06 2.88 8.95
N ALA A 337 -13.38 2.34 7.93
CA ALA A 337 -13.62 2.70 6.54
C ALA A 337 -15.08 2.47 6.12
N MET A 338 -15.70 1.36 6.54
CA MET A 338 -17.08 1.02 6.19
C MET A 338 -18.14 1.97 6.78
N GLU A 339 -17.81 2.78 7.78
CA GLU A 339 -18.71 3.75 8.41
C GLU A 339 -18.83 5.07 7.61
N SER A 340 -18.03 5.24 6.54
CA SER A 340 -18.06 6.43 5.67
C SER A 340 -18.77 6.16 4.35
N PRO A 341 -19.51 7.12 3.80
CA PRO A 341 -19.96 7.06 2.41
C PRO A 341 -18.84 7.25 1.39
N GLU A 342 -17.67 7.74 1.83
CA GLU A 342 -16.48 7.94 1.01
C GLU A 342 -15.56 6.71 1.07
N THR A 343 -14.73 6.54 0.05
CA THR A 343 -13.75 5.43 -0.03
C THR A 343 -12.74 5.46 1.11
N ILE A 344 -12.35 6.67 1.55
CA ILE A 344 -11.46 6.88 2.69
C ILE A 344 -12.23 7.60 3.80
N HIS A 345 -12.24 7.02 4.99
CA HIS A 345 -12.89 7.65 6.14
C HIS A 345 -12.06 8.83 6.66
N PRO A 346 -12.61 10.07 6.76
CA PRO A 346 -11.84 11.25 7.17
C PRO A 346 -11.32 11.17 8.61
N GLY A 347 -11.94 10.38 9.47
CA GLY A 347 -11.50 10.12 10.85
C GLY A 347 -10.52 8.95 11.00
N MET A 348 -10.00 8.39 9.90
CA MET A 348 -8.95 7.36 9.98
C MET A 348 -7.70 7.94 10.65
N SER A 349 -7.18 7.25 11.66
CA SER A 349 -5.95 7.62 12.35
C SER A 349 -5.41 6.43 13.15
N ALA A 350 -4.14 6.45 13.52
CA ALA A 350 -3.53 5.43 14.37
C ALA A 350 -4.26 5.32 15.73
N GLU A 351 -4.69 6.44 16.30
CA GLU A 351 -5.45 6.48 17.55
C GLU A 351 -6.84 5.81 17.38
N ALA A 352 -7.57 6.13 16.31
CA ALA A 352 -8.87 5.53 16.01
C ALA A 352 -8.75 4.01 15.82
N VAL A 353 -7.73 3.54 15.09
CA VAL A 353 -7.46 2.11 14.90
C VAL A 353 -7.15 1.44 16.23
N ARG A 354 -6.22 1.98 17.05
CA ARG A 354 -5.88 1.44 18.37
C ARG A 354 -7.09 1.40 19.30
N SER A 355 -7.91 2.46 19.31
CA SER A 355 -9.15 2.53 20.10
C SER A 355 -10.16 1.46 19.66
N ARG A 356 -10.28 1.20 18.36
CA ARG A 356 -11.17 0.16 17.82
C ARG A 356 -10.66 -1.24 18.17
N MET A 357 -9.36 -1.50 18.08
CA MET A 357 -8.73 -2.76 18.49
C MET A 357 -9.00 -3.08 19.97
N ALA A 358 -8.91 -2.08 20.85
CA ALA A 358 -9.12 -2.25 22.30
C ALA A 358 -10.57 -2.61 22.69
N ARG A 359 -11.55 -2.42 21.79
CA ARG A 359 -12.95 -2.82 22.04
C ARG A 359 -13.20 -4.32 21.89
N VAL A 360 -12.24 -5.05 21.35
CA VAL A 360 -12.28 -6.51 21.33
C VAL A 360 -11.83 -6.98 22.72
N SER A 361 -12.78 -7.36 23.56
CA SER A 361 -12.44 -8.07 24.82
C SER A 361 -11.65 -9.34 24.41
N PRO A 362 -10.55 -9.67 25.12
CA PRO A 362 -9.88 -10.93 24.89
C PRO A 362 -10.93 -12.05 25.07
N VAL A 363 -11.09 -12.90 24.04
CA VAL A 363 -11.80 -14.14 24.20
C VAL A 363 -10.99 -14.92 25.24
N SER A 364 -11.48 -14.92 26.50
CA SER A 364 -10.94 -15.76 27.54
C SER A 364 -11.02 -17.19 27.03
N GLY A 365 -9.86 -17.75 26.63
CA GLY A 365 -9.74 -19.13 26.31
C GLY A 365 -10.08 -19.96 27.55
N GLU A 366 -11.13 -20.74 27.47
CA GLU A 366 -11.33 -21.97 28.25
C GLU A 366 -10.96 -23.15 27.37
#